data_7200ec75d097a797c9d440d869dbe140
#
_entry.id   7200ec75d097a797c9d440d869dbe140
#
_cell.length_a   1.000
_cell.length_b   1.000
_cell.length_c   1.000
_cell.angle_alpha   90.00
_cell.angle_beta   90.00
_cell.angle_gamma   90.00
#
_symmetry.space_group_name_H-M   'P 1'
#
loop_
_entity.id
_entity.type
_entity.pdbx_description
1 polymer ?
#
loop_
_entity_poly.entity_id
_entity_poly.type
_entity_poly.pdbx_seq_one_letter_code
_entity_poly.pdbx_strand_id
1 'polypeptide(L)'
;MYLFAEELLALDDIRSELDGAVELEAICALANRFLGCSPPRLSHAELCDEALWHALVHAPTRLRSEISERLAHVEEGPRRTVASLAEDVAPAVAVPVLRYSSLLRTAELVRMLKRWAADPAFESHLAALAARPRLAPELTALLAARGTPSVMRVLAGNPAAQWWWRAKTRLALGPPRVGAMAPPEAAATRAA
;
A
#
# COMPACT_ATOMS: atom_id res chain seq x y z
N MET A 1 -13.98 -6.58 32.40
CA MET A 1 -12.63 -5.98 32.50
C MET A 1 -11.54 -7.01 32.87
N TYR A 2 -11.87 -8.14 33.47
CA TYR A 2 -10.91 -9.18 33.88
C TYR A 2 -10.59 -10.27 32.83
N LEU A 3 -11.47 -10.52 31.89
CA LEU A 3 -11.26 -11.53 30.80
C LEU A 3 -10.10 -11.20 29.85
N PHE A 4 -9.75 -9.93 29.72
CA PHE A 4 -8.65 -9.49 28.84
C PHE A 4 -7.26 -9.65 29.46
N ALA A 5 -7.16 -9.55 30.79
CA ALA A 5 -5.88 -9.77 31.47
C ALA A 5 -5.48 -11.26 31.41
N GLU A 6 -6.46 -12.17 31.46
CA GLU A 6 -6.23 -13.61 31.32
C GLU A 6 -5.86 -14.00 29.89
N GLU A 7 -6.45 -13.36 28.86
CA GLU A 7 -6.07 -13.60 27.45
C GLU A 7 -4.68 -13.00 27.12
N LEU A 8 -4.27 -11.89 27.73
CA LEU A 8 -2.92 -11.34 27.60
C LEU A 8 -1.88 -12.17 28.38
N LEU A 9 -2.24 -12.68 29.56
CA LEU A 9 -1.38 -13.61 30.32
C LEU A 9 -1.25 -14.95 29.61
N ALA A 10 -2.31 -15.44 28.95
CA ALA A 10 -2.22 -16.60 28.09
C ALA A 10 -1.31 -16.39 26.87
N LEU A 11 -1.17 -15.15 26.37
CA LEU A 11 -0.18 -14.81 25.33
C LEU A 11 1.26 -14.81 25.87
N ASP A 12 1.48 -14.42 27.13
CA ASP A 12 2.80 -14.49 27.78
C ASP A 12 3.17 -15.94 28.17
N ASP A 13 2.21 -16.76 28.59
CA ASP A 13 2.40 -18.21 28.80
C ASP A 13 2.65 -18.93 27.47
N ILE A 14 1.93 -18.60 26.43
CA ILE A 14 2.14 -19.06 25.07
C ILE A 14 3.56 -18.70 24.58
N ARG A 15 4.07 -17.53 24.94
CA ARG A 15 5.41 -17.07 24.56
C ARG A 15 6.53 -17.90 25.24
N SER A 16 6.29 -18.48 26.38
CA SER A 16 7.30 -19.23 27.15
C SER A 16 7.39 -20.73 26.78
N GLU A 17 6.37 -21.31 26.14
CA GLU A 17 6.29 -22.77 25.84
C GLU A 17 6.41 -23.12 24.36
N LEU A 18 6.60 -22.16 23.44
CA LEU A 18 6.39 -22.37 22.01
C LEU A 18 7.65 -22.47 21.17
N ASP A 19 7.93 -23.66 20.68
CA ASP A 19 8.64 -23.94 19.43
C ASP A 19 7.90 -23.26 18.26
N GLY A 20 8.64 -22.60 17.34
CA GLY A 20 8.12 -21.62 16.36
C GLY A 20 6.91 -22.01 15.48
N ALA A 21 6.44 -23.26 15.51
CA ALA A 21 5.25 -23.69 14.75
C ALA A 21 3.93 -23.29 15.46
N VAL A 22 3.93 -23.27 16.78
CA VAL A 22 2.73 -22.95 17.58
C VAL A 22 2.55 -21.44 17.70
N GLU A 23 3.66 -20.68 17.66
CA GLU A 23 3.66 -19.21 17.58
C GLU A 23 2.95 -18.72 16.29
N LEU A 24 3.17 -19.40 15.17
CA LEU A 24 2.48 -19.13 13.90
C LEU A 24 0.96 -19.28 14.03
N GLU A 25 0.51 -20.37 14.64
CA GLU A 25 -0.92 -20.67 14.77
C GLU A 25 -1.63 -19.68 15.70
N ALA A 26 -1.00 -19.31 16.81
CA ALA A 26 -1.50 -18.31 17.74
C ALA A 26 -1.62 -16.92 17.11
N ILE A 27 -0.61 -16.47 16.35
CA ILE A 27 -0.63 -15.18 15.66
C ILE A 27 -1.67 -15.18 14.53
N CYS A 28 -1.78 -16.27 13.77
CA CYS A 28 -2.83 -16.44 12.76
C CYS A 28 -4.23 -16.45 13.39
N ALA A 29 -4.41 -17.07 14.55
CA ALA A 29 -5.66 -17.07 15.30
C ALA A 29 -6.01 -15.67 15.79
N LEU A 30 -5.04 -14.91 16.31
CA LEU A 30 -5.23 -13.52 16.73
C LEU A 30 -5.59 -12.62 15.55
N ALA A 31 -4.91 -12.73 14.43
CA ALA A 31 -5.22 -12.01 13.21
C ALA A 31 -6.63 -12.35 12.68
N ASN A 32 -7.00 -13.63 12.64
CA ASN A 32 -8.33 -14.08 12.22
C ASN A 32 -9.42 -13.61 13.17
N ARG A 33 -9.14 -13.58 14.47
CA ARG A 33 -10.07 -13.06 15.48
C ARG A 33 -10.32 -11.56 15.29
N PHE A 34 -9.27 -10.80 14.98
CA PHE A 34 -9.38 -9.39 14.62
C PHE A 34 -10.23 -9.19 13.36
N LEU A 35 -10.00 -10.00 12.32
CA LEU A 35 -10.74 -9.96 11.06
C LEU A 35 -12.19 -10.44 11.18
N GLY A 36 -12.51 -11.30 12.17
CA GLY A 36 -13.85 -11.85 12.42
C GLY A 36 -14.72 -11.02 13.36
N CYS A 37 -14.17 -10.04 14.08
CA CYS A 37 -14.91 -9.19 15.01
C CYS A 37 -15.56 -8.01 14.30
N SER A 38 -16.87 -7.99 14.19
CA SER A 38 -17.66 -6.87 13.66
C SER A 38 -18.51 -6.23 14.74
N PRO A 39 -18.59 -4.88 14.88
CA PRO A 39 -17.47 -3.95 14.94
C PRO A 39 -16.77 -4.02 16.31
N PRO A 40 -15.47 -4.02 16.38
CA PRO A 40 -14.76 -4.01 17.66
C PRO A 40 -15.04 -2.68 18.37
N ARG A 41 -15.28 -2.72 19.68
CA ARG A 41 -15.22 -1.51 20.49
C ARG A 41 -13.80 -0.94 20.34
N LEU A 42 -13.65 0.38 20.09
CA LEU A 42 -12.38 1.04 19.79
C LEU A 42 -11.22 0.61 20.72
N SER A 43 -11.49 0.44 22.01
CA SER A 43 -10.50 -0.04 22.98
C SER A 43 -10.03 -1.49 22.73
N HIS A 44 -10.86 -2.36 22.21
CA HIS A 44 -10.49 -3.74 21.88
C HIS A 44 -9.65 -3.79 20.60
N ALA A 45 -9.99 -2.98 19.61
CA ALA A 45 -9.26 -2.90 18.35
C ALA A 45 -7.83 -2.39 18.56
N GLU A 46 -7.64 -1.38 19.42
CA GLU A 46 -6.32 -0.84 19.75
C GLU A 46 -5.46 -1.85 20.52
N LEU A 47 -6.03 -2.58 21.47
CA LEU A 47 -5.29 -3.61 22.23
C LEU A 47 -4.91 -4.80 21.35
N CYS A 48 -5.81 -5.23 20.45
CA CYS A 48 -5.51 -6.30 19.50
C CYS A 48 -4.43 -5.87 18.50
N ASP A 49 -4.46 -4.61 18.03
CA ASP A 49 -3.43 -4.06 17.14
C ASP A 49 -2.06 -4.02 17.84
N GLU A 50 -2.02 -3.57 19.09
CA GLU A 50 -0.80 -3.55 19.90
C GLU A 50 -0.24 -4.95 20.11
N ALA A 51 -1.08 -5.92 20.51
CA ALA A 51 -0.66 -7.30 20.72
C ALA A 51 -0.14 -7.95 19.43
N LEU A 52 -0.83 -7.73 18.32
CA LEU A 52 -0.42 -8.26 17.02
C LEU A 52 0.88 -7.62 16.54
N TRP A 53 1.05 -6.31 16.73
CA TRP A 53 2.29 -5.62 16.41
C TRP A 53 3.47 -6.18 17.22
N HIS A 54 3.32 -6.34 18.53
CA HIS A 54 4.36 -6.91 19.38
C HIS A 54 4.74 -8.34 18.95
N ALA A 55 3.76 -9.18 18.66
CA ALA A 55 3.99 -10.54 18.20
C ALA A 55 4.76 -10.57 16.86
N LEU A 56 4.49 -9.63 15.95
CA LEU A 56 5.11 -9.60 14.62
C LEU A 56 6.51 -8.99 14.59
N VAL A 57 6.88 -8.13 15.55
CA VAL A 57 8.20 -7.46 15.59
C VAL A 57 9.35 -8.47 15.56
N HIS A 58 9.19 -9.61 16.25
CA HIS A 58 10.21 -10.66 16.35
C HIS A 58 9.90 -11.90 15.50
N ALA A 59 8.78 -11.90 14.79
CA ALA A 59 8.34 -13.04 14.01
C ALA A 59 9.23 -13.27 12.77
N PRO A 60 9.38 -14.51 12.29
CA PRO A 60 10.09 -14.83 11.06
C PRO A 60 9.46 -14.10 9.85
N THR A 61 10.30 -13.76 8.85
CA THR A 61 9.85 -13.06 7.62
C THR A 61 8.69 -13.77 6.92
N ARG A 62 8.69 -15.12 6.91
CA ARG A 62 7.62 -15.91 6.30
C ARG A 62 6.27 -15.61 6.95
N LEU A 63 6.24 -15.57 8.29
CA LEU A 63 5.02 -15.29 9.03
C LEU A 63 4.55 -13.85 8.81
N ARG A 64 5.47 -12.88 8.89
CA ARG A 64 5.16 -11.48 8.63
C ARG A 64 4.59 -11.28 7.21
N SER A 65 5.12 -11.99 6.20
CA SER A 65 4.61 -11.97 4.83
C SER A 65 3.19 -12.52 4.73
N GLU A 66 2.91 -13.67 5.36
CA GLU A 66 1.58 -14.27 5.36
C GLU A 66 0.54 -13.37 6.01
N ILE A 67 0.87 -12.77 7.16
CA ILE A 67 -0.01 -11.81 7.84
C ILE A 67 -0.19 -10.54 7.00
N SER A 68 0.87 -10.05 6.36
CA SER A 68 0.81 -8.90 5.47
C SER A 68 -0.14 -9.11 4.30
N GLU A 69 -0.11 -10.27 3.65
CA GLU A 69 -1.02 -10.61 2.56
C GLU A 69 -2.49 -10.62 3.04
N ARG A 70 -2.76 -11.19 4.21
CA ARG A 70 -4.10 -11.20 4.79
C ARG A 70 -4.61 -9.81 5.15
N LEU A 71 -3.75 -8.95 5.71
CA LEU A 71 -4.11 -7.58 6.12
C LEU A 71 -4.15 -6.59 4.96
N ALA A 72 -3.56 -6.91 3.81
CA ALA A 72 -3.46 -6.02 2.67
C ALA A 72 -4.83 -5.56 2.11
N HIS A 73 -5.86 -6.40 2.26
CA HIS A 73 -7.20 -6.17 1.69
C HIS A 73 -8.25 -5.77 2.73
N VAL A 74 -7.85 -5.56 3.97
CA VAL A 74 -8.75 -5.21 5.07
C VAL A 74 -9.04 -3.71 5.04
N GLU A 75 -10.31 -3.34 5.12
CA GLU A 75 -10.74 -1.93 5.13
C GLU A 75 -10.70 -1.31 6.52
N GLU A 76 -11.01 -2.10 7.55
CA GLU A 76 -10.94 -1.71 8.96
C GLU A 76 -10.08 -2.72 9.71
N GLY A 77 -9.03 -2.26 10.42
CA GLY A 77 -8.14 -3.23 11.03
C GLY A 77 -6.95 -2.61 11.77
N PRO A 78 -5.93 -3.42 12.06
CA PRO A 78 -4.79 -3.09 12.90
C PRO A 78 -3.85 -2.12 12.16
N ARG A 79 -4.09 -0.83 12.31
CA ARG A 79 -3.38 0.23 11.59
C ARG A 79 -1.90 0.29 11.94
N ARG A 80 -1.57 0.14 13.23
CA ARG A 80 -0.19 0.17 13.71
C ARG A 80 0.60 -1.00 13.12
N THR A 81 0.01 -2.19 13.17
CA THR A 81 0.58 -3.40 12.58
C THR A 81 0.80 -3.24 11.08
N VAL A 82 -0.21 -2.76 10.33
CA VAL A 82 -0.11 -2.54 8.89
C VAL A 82 0.97 -1.50 8.56
N ALA A 83 1.07 -0.41 9.33
CA ALA A 83 2.12 0.59 9.14
C ALA A 83 3.52 0.02 9.40
N SER A 84 3.66 -0.84 10.42
CA SER A 84 4.92 -1.53 10.71
C SER A 84 5.32 -2.52 9.60
N LEU A 85 4.36 -3.32 9.11
CA LEU A 85 4.60 -4.24 7.97
C LEU A 85 4.97 -3.49 6.69
N ALA A 86 4.38 -2.32 6.46
CA ALA A 86 4.70 -1.47 5.31
C ALA A 86 6.14 -0.91 5.37
N GLU A 87 6.71 -0.76 6.56
CA GLU A 87 8.08 -0.29 6.79
C GLU A 87 9.11 -1.44 6.87
N ASP A 88 8.69 -2.68 6.73
CA ASP A 88 9.59 -3.84 6.75
C ASP A 88 10.59 -3.79 5.60
N VAL A 89 11.85 -4.12 5.88
CA VAL A 89 12.93 -4.15 4.88
C VAL A 89 12.72 -5.26 3.85
N ALA A 90 12.08 -6.36 4.24
CA ALA A 90 11.81 -7.48 3.34
C ALA A 90 10.66 -7.15 2.38
N PRO A 91 10.90 -7.10 1.05
CA PRO A 91 9.86 -6.79 0.07
C PRO A 91 8.66 -7.74 0.14
N ALA A 92 8.88 -9.02 0.44
CA ALA A 92 7.81 -9.99 0.59
C ALA A 92 6.79 -9.61 1.68
N VAL A 93 7.24 -8.87 2.70
CA VAL A 93 6.39 -8.39 3.79
C VAL A 93 5.74 -7.05 3.43
N ALA A 94 6.52 -6.09 2.93
CA ALA A 94 6.02 -4.73 2.74
C ALA A 94 5.12 -4.57 1.50
N VAL A 95 5.44 -5.26 0.39
CA VAL A 95 4.76 -5.07 -0.92
C VAL A 95 3.24 -5.28 -0.85
N PRO A 96 2.68 -6.34 -0.23
CA PRO A 96 1.23 -6.54 -0.20
C PRO A 96 0.49 -5.36 0.43
N VAL A 97 0.89 -4.93 1.62
CA VAL A 97 0.23 -3.81 2.34
C VAL A 97 0.50 -2.47 1.66
N LEU A 98 1.70 -2.23 1.14
CA LEU A 98 2.01 -1.02 0.38
C LEU A 98 1.13 -0.89 -0.86
N ARG A 99 0.86 -1.99 -1.54
CA ARG A 99 0.09 -1.99 -2.79
C ARG A 99 -1.41 -1.88 -2.57
N TYR A 100 -1.95 -2.59 -1.61
CA TYR A 100 -3.41 -2.78 -1.51
C TYR A 100 -4.06 -2.14 -0.30
N SER A 101 -3.35 -2.00 0.84
CA SER A 101 -3.99 -1.57 2.08
C SER A 101 -4.55 -0.15 1.99
N SER A 102 -5.84 -0.02 2.33
CA SER A 102 -6.54 1.26 2.51
C SER A 102 -6.25 1.91 3.88
N LEU A 103 -5.68 1.15 4.81
CA LEU A 103 -5.39 1.61 6.17
C LEU A 103 -4.20 2.59 6.22
N LEU A 104 -3.29 2.54 5.23
CA LEU A 104 -2.15 3.44 5.14
C LEU A 104 -2.60 4.83 4.64
N ARG A 105 -2.34 5.86 5.45
CA ARG A 105 -2.65 7.24 5.09
C ARG A 105 -1.67 7.78 4.06
N THR A 106 -2.13 8.66 3.19
CA THR A 106 -1.28 9.31 2.18
C THR A 106 -0.04 9.97 2.79
N ALA A 107 -0.17 10.62 3.94
CA ALA A 107 0.95 11.26 4.64
C ALA A 107 2.03 10.25 5.08
N GLU A 108 1.64 9.04 5.50
CA GLU A 108 2.55 7.96 5.86
C GLU A 108 3.30 7.45 4.63
N LEU A 109 2.58 7.20 3.53
CA LEU A 109 3.15 6.77 2.26
C LEU A 109 4.13 7.80 1.68
N VAL A 110 3.80 9.09 1.77
CA VAL A 110 4.68 10.19 1.35
C VAL A 110 5.96 10.22 2.20
N ARG A 111 5.85 10.02 3.50
CA ARG A 111 7.01 9.97 4.41
C ARG A 111 7.92 8.79 4.08
N MET A 112 7.35 7.59 3.88
CA MET A 112 8.07 6.39 3.48
C MET A 112 8.78 6.58 2.14
N LEU A 113 8.08 7.10 1.13
CA LEU A 113 8.65 7.38 -0.19
C LEU A 113 9.83 8.33 -0.11
N LYS A 114 9.71 9.43 0.64
CA LYS A 114 10.81 10.40 0.80
C LYS A 114 12.05 9.77 1.42
N ARG A 115 11.87 8.83 2.36
CA ARG A 115 12.96 8.11 3.02
C ARG A 115 13.64 7.12 2.07
N TRP A 116 12.87 6.43 1.24
CA TRP A 116 13.35 5.34 0.39
C TRP A 116 13.84 5.78 -0.99
N ALA A 117 13.49 6.97 -1.45
CA ALA A 117 13.70 7.41 -2.83
C ALA A 117 15.19 7.45 -3.28
N ALA A 118 16.13 7.47 -2.35
CA ALA A 118 17.56 7.47 -2.63
C ALA A 118 18.23 6.09 -2.46
N ASP A 119 17.50 5.10 -1.93
CA ASP A 119 18.05 3.79 -1.59
C ASP A 119 17.54 2.70 -2.56
N PRO A 120 18.42 2.09 -3.36
CA PRO A 120 18.07 1.03 -4.30
C PRO A 120 17.45 -0.20 -3.63
N ALA A 121 17.72 -0.45 -2.35
CA ALA A 121 17.15 -1.58 -1.60
C ALA A 121 15.62 -1.51 -1.53
N PHE A 122 15.03 -0.31 -1.64
CA PHE A 122 13.60 -0.09 -1.58
C PHE A 122 12.91 0.06 -2.94
N GLU A 123 13.57 -0.32 -4.05
CA GLU A 123 12.97 -0.21 -5.38
C GLU A 123 11.65 -0.99 -5.50
N SER A 124 11.58 -2.21 -4.93
CA SER A 124 10.35 -3.02 -4.90
C SER A 124 9.23 -2.35 -4.10
N HIS A 125 9.56 -1.65 -3.02
CA HIS A 125 8.60 -0.88 -2.21
C HIS A 125 8.05 0.31 -3.00
N LEU A 126 8.91 1.04 -3.69
CA LEU A 126 8.51 2.16 -4.54
C LEU A 126 7.67 1.68 -5.74
N ALA A 127 8.00 0.53 -6.32
CA ALA A 127 7.18 -0.09 -7.37
C ALA A 127 5.80 -0.51 -6.85
N ALA A 128 5.71 -1.04 -5.63
CA ALA A 128 4.44 -1.36 -5.00
C ALA A 128 3.56 -0.12 -4.78
N LEU A 129 4.16 0.98 -4.33
CA LEU A 129 3.47 2.28 -4.21
C LEU A 129 2.97 2.78 -5.57
N ALA A 130 3.80 2.67 -6.62
CA ALA A 130 3.42 3.08 -7.98
C ALA A 130 2.29 2.21 -8.58
N ALA A 131 2.16 0.97 -8.12
CA ALA A 131 1.14 0.02 -8.57
C ALA A 131 -0.19 0.12 -7.80
N ARG A 132 -0.33 1.03 -6.83
CA ARG A 132 -1.56 1.16 -6.01
C ARG A 132 -2.79 1.43 -6.88
N PRO A 133 -3.91 0.72 -6.64
CA PRO A 133 -5.17 0.98 -7.34
C PRO A 133 -5.74 2.38 -7.04
N ARG A 134 -5.50 2.89 -5.84
CA ARG A 134 -5.86 4.25 -5.40
C ARG A 134 -4.59 5.03 -5.11
N LEU A 135 -4.17 5.85 -6.05
CA LEU A 135 -2.93 6.61 -5.97
C LEU A 135 -3.24 8.10 -5.81
N ALA A 136 -2.86 8.66 -4.67
CA ALA A 136 -3.05 10.08 -4.39
C ALA A 136 -2.19 10.95 -5.33
N PRO A 137 -2.68 12.15 -5.72
CA PRO A 137 -1.95 13.07 -6.60
C PRO A 137 -0.54 13.40 -6.12
N GLU A 138 -0.39 13.66 -4.83
CA GLU A 138 0.88 13.99 -4.19
C GLU A 138 1.89 12.85 -4.30
N LEU A 139 1.42 11.62 -4.06
CA LEU A 139 2.25 10.42 -4.18
C LEU A 139 2.68 10.18 -5.63
N THR A 140 1.75 10.38 -6.58
CA THR A 140 2.03 10.29 -8.02
C THR A 140 3.11 11.29 -8.44
N ALA A 141 3.00 12.54 -8.02
CA ALA A 141 3.97 13.58 -8.35
C ALA A 141 5.36 13.29 -7.77
N LEU A 142 5.44 12.79 -6.54
CA LEU A 142 6.70 12.42 -5.89
C LEU A 142 7.35 11.20 -6.54
N LEU A 143 6.56 10.16 -6.86
CA LEU A 143 7.05 8.98 -7.59
C LEU A 143 7.59 9.38 -8.97
N ALA A 144 6.90 10.27 -9.68
CA ALA A 144 7.32 10.77 -10.97
C ALA A 144 8.60 11.62 -10.92
N ALA A 145 8.82 12.35 -9.80
CA ALA A 145 10.00 13.19 -9.62
C ALA A 145 11.23 12.41 -9.14
N ARG A 146 11.05 11.28 -8.47
CA ARG A 146 12.12 10.56 -7.75
C ARG A 146 12.23 9.08 -8.09
N GLY A 147 11.27 8.53 -8.85
CA GLY A 147 11.24 7.11 -9.20
C GLY A 147 12.35 6.73 -10.17
N THR A 148 12.87 5.52 -10.00
CA THR A 148 13.79 4.89 -10.96
C THR A 148 13.06 4.58 -12.28
N PRO A 149 13.76 4.25 -13.37
CA PRO A 149 13.13 3.89 -14.64
C PRO A 149 12.14 2.71 -14.52
N SER A 150 12.39 1.75 -13.64
CA SER A 150 11.47 0.63 -13.39
C SER A 150 10.21 1.08 -12.65
N VAL A 151 10.33 1.91 -11.62
CA VAL A 151 9.19 2.51 -10.91
C VAL A 151 8.36 3.37 -11.85
N MET A 152 9.01 4.16 -12.73
CA MET A 152 8.34 4.97 -13.74
C MET A 152 7.56 4.14 -14.75
N ARG A 153 8.07 2.97 -15.12
CA ARG A 153 7.36 2.04 -16.02
C ARG A 153 6.08 1.51 -15.37
N VAL A 154 6.15 1.14 -14.09
CA VAL A 154 4.97 0.70 -13.32
C VAL A 154 3.96 1.84 -13.19
N LEU A 155 4.42 3.03 -12.85
CA LEU A 155 3.58 4.22 -12.71
C LEU A 155 2.88 4.58 -14.02
N ALA A 156 3.57 4.50 -15.15
CA ALA A 156 3.01 4.77 -16.48
C ALA A 156 1.92 3.78 -16.88
N GLY A 157 2.05 2.52 -16.46
CA GLY A 157 1.04 1.47 -16.66
C GLY A 157 -0.15 1.54 -15.69
N ASN A 158 -0.09 2.36 -14.64
CA ASN A 158 -1.14 2.43 -13.64
C ASN A 158 -2.30 3.33 -14.08
N PRO A 159 -3.53 2.79 -14.23
CA PRO A 159 -4.71 3.58 -14.60
C PRO A 159 -4.98 4.75 -13.64
N ALA A 160 -4.70 4.57 -12.34
CA ALA A 160 -4.88 5.61 -11.34
C ALA A 160 -3.94 6.81 -11.51
N ALA A 161 -2.82 6.64 -12.20
CA ALA A 161 -1.85 7.71 -12.50
C ALA A 161 -2.08 8.39 -13.85
N GLN A 162 -2.96 7.87 -14.73
CA GLN A 162 -3.15 8.38 -16.10
C GLN A 162 -3.57 9.85 -16.16
N TRP A 163 -4.38 10.32 -15.20
CA TRP A 163 -4.78 11.72 -15.11
C TRP A 163 -3.57 12.66 -14.98
N TRP A 164 -2.54 12.28 -14.23
CA TRP A 164 -1.32 13.05 -14.03
C TRP A 164 -0.50 13.15 -15.32
N TRP A 165 -0.36 12.03 -16.05
CA TRP A 165 0.30 12.00 -17.35
C TRP A 165 -0.42 12.90 -18.36
N ARG A 166 -1.74 12.83 -18.43
CA ARG A 166 -2.56 13.69 -19.29
C ARG A 166 -2.40 15.16 -18.94
N ALA A 167 -2.37 15.51 -17.66
CA ALA A 167 -2.15 16.89 -17.21
C ALA A 167 -0.75 17.38 -17.60
N LYS A 168 0.31 16.59 -17.36
CA LYS A 168 1.68 16.92 -17.70
C LYS A 168 1.89 17.06 -19.20
N THR A 169 1.33 16.14 -20.00
CA THR A 169 1.40 16.20 -21.46
C THR A 169 0.68 17.43 -21.99
N ARG A 170 -0.48 17.76 -21.42
CA ARG A 170 -1.25 18.96 -21.81
C ARG A 170 -0.49 20.25 -21.49
N LEU A 171 0.21 20.30 -20.36
CA LEU A 171 1.07 21.44 -19.98
C LEU A 171 2.32 21.56 -20.87
N ALA A 172 2.93 20.42 -21.23
CA ALA A 172 4.14 20.39 -22.06
C ALA A 172 3.87 20.71 -23.53
N LEU A 173 2.70 20.30 -24.05
CA LEU A 173 2.32 20.50 -25.46
C LEU A 173 1.52 21.79 -25.70
N GLY A 174 1.12 22.51 -24.67
CA GLY A 174 0.18 23.63 -24.76
C GLY A 174 -1.24 23.18 -25.09
N PRO A 175 -2.20 24.12 -25.14
CA PRO A 175 -3.53 23.81 -25.64
C PRO A 175 -3.44 23.30 -27.08
N PRO A 176 -4.25 22.29 -27.47
CA PRO A 176 -4.29 21.86 -28.85
C PRO A 176 -4.50 23.10 -29.72
N ARG A 177 -3.62 23.33 -30.67
CA ARG A 177 -3.78 24.40 -31.63
C ARG A 177 -5.10 24.09 -32.38
N VAL A 178 -6.18 24.75 -32.00
CA VAL A 178 -7.40 24.84 -32.76
C VAL A 178 -7.09 25.76 -33.95
N GLY A 179 -6.50 25.18 -34.95
CA GLY A 179 -6.11 25.98 -36.11
C GLY A 179 -5.63 25.07 -37.24
N ALA A 180 -6.40 25.13 -38.29
CA ALA A 180 -6.13 24.59 -39.62
C ALA A 180 -6.58 23.15 -39.86
N MET A 181 -7.86 22.90 -39.64
CA MET A 181 -8.54 22.09 -40.63
C MET A 181 -9.12 23.08 -41.64
N ALA A 182 -8.35 23.35 -42.70
CA ALA A 182 -8.87 24.03 -43.87
C ALA A 182 -10.04 23.21 -44.43
N PRO A 183 -11.17 23.83 -44.77
CA PRO A 183 -12.26 23.11 -45.41
C PRO A 183 -11.74 22.55 -46.73
N PRO A 184 -12.14 21.35 -47.14
CA PRO A 184 -11.83 20.86 -48.49
C PRO A 184 -12.46 21.83 -49.48
N GLU A 185 -11.61 22.46 -50.30
CA GLU A 185 -12.04 23.24 -51.44
C GLU A 185 -12.98 22.38 -52.29
N ALA A 186 -14.18 22.87 -52.46
CA ALA A 186 -15.13 22.35 -53.40
C ALA A 186 -14.49 22.35 -54.79
N ALA A 187 -14.16 21.16 -55.28
CA ALA A 187 -13.78 20.96 -56.66
C ALA A 187 -14.97 21.42 -57.54
N ALA A 188 -14.83 22.59 -58.10
CA ALA A 188 -15.78 23.14 -59.03
C ALA A 188 -15.84 22.24 -60.27
N THR A 189 -16.99 21.64 -60.43
CA THR A 189 -17.44 21.01 -61.66
C THR A 189 -17.42 22.05 -62.78
N ARG A 190 -16.51 21.90 -63.73
CA ARG A 190 -16.68 22.44 -65.11
C ARG A 190 -16.77 21.28 -66.03
N ALA A 191 -17.99 21.03 -66.50
CA ALA A 191 -18.28 20.39 -67.77
C ALA A 191 -19.07 21.37 -68.65
N ALA A 192 -18.49 21.70 -69.75
CA ALA A 192 -19.21 22.24 -70.91
C ALA A 192 -19.41 21.12 -71.92
#